data_47a728a1b25f73978ab6725a2a92dbb2
#
_entry.id   47a728a1b25f73978ab6725a2a92dbb2
#
_cell.length_a   1.000
_cell.length_b   1.000
_cell.length_c   1.000
_cell.angle_alpha   90.00
_cell.angle_beta   90.00
_cell.angle_gamma   90.00
#
_symmetry.space_group_name_H-M   'P 1'
#
loop_
_entity.id
_entity.type
_entity.pdbx_description
1 polymer ?
#
loop_
_entity_poly.entity_id
_entity_poly.type
_entity_poly.pdbx_seq_one_letter_code
_entity_poly.pdbx_strand_id
1 'polypeptide(L)'
;MPLFAINAKKTLEAVEQSNFNLERELQKLIEASLESVFRCRVVASEFPTGIQHGGRIDTLALSEDGNPVIIEYKKGASSELVTQSLYYLAWIHDHRGDFEVAVRKALGSKIEVDWGDVRVICLAPSYKKFDLHAVQVMGASIELWTYRLFTNQTLYLEEVQQKEIVSPSDERAASRKNPVMVAAGKKAALSRKTGIYTVQQHLKDKPEPIKAIVLAVQEFVMSLDEAIEERPKKYYIAYRTTQNIVCAEPQKKRVYLYLKLDPKKVKLEKGFSRDVSEIGHFGTGDVALSLTTVEDLERAKPLIELAYEAVGG
;
A
#
# COMPACT_ATOMS: atom_id res chain seq x y z
N MET A 1 18.49 15.45 3.71
CA MET A 1 19.28 14.30 4.18
C MET A 1 20.45 14.10 3.23
N PRO A 2 21.72 14.12 3.67
CA PRO A 2 22.87 13.86 2.81
C PRO A 2 22.96 12.36 2.45
N LEU A 3 23.34 12.06 1.20
CA LEU A 3 23.66 10.70 0.75
C LEU A 3 25.18 10.59 0.62
N PHE A 4 25.74 9.48 1.11
CA PHE A 4 27.16 9.18 0.98
C PHE A 4 27.34 7.82 0.29
N ALA A 5 28.24 7.76 -0.68
CA ALA A 5 28.72 6.50 -1.22
C ALA A 5 29.94 6.04 -0.42
N ILE A 6 30.06 4.73 -0.19
CA ILE A 6 31.25 4.13 0.40
C ILE A 6 32.20 3.74 -0.74
N ASN A 7 33.34 4.36 -0.81
CA ASN A 7 34.32 4.04 -1.87
C ASN A 7 35.17 2.79 -1.53
N ALA A 8 36.00 2.38 -2.47
CA ALA A 8 36.87 1.20 -2.32
C ALA A 8 37.84 1.29 -1.12
N LYS A 9 38.17 2.50 -0.66
CA LYS A 9 39.00 2.76 0.52
C LYS A 9 38.21 2.77 1.84
N LYS A 10 36.91 2.42 1.80
CA LYS A 10 35.98 2.46 2.93
C LYS A 10 35.84 3.86 3.58
N THR A 11 35.97 4.91 2.77
CA THR A 11 35.68 6.30 3.17
C THR A 11 34.39 6.77 2.54
N LEU A 12 33.75 7.78 3.16
CA LEU A 12 32.48 8.36 2.69
C LEU A 12 32.75 9.47 1.67
N GLU A 13 32.07 9.39 0.53
CA GLU A 13 32.04 10.42 -0.50
C GLU A 13 30.62 10.95 -0.60
N ALA A 14 30.44 12.28 -0.47
CA ALA A 14 29.13 12.90 -0.60
C ALA A 14 28.63 12.78 -2.04
N VAL A 15 27.38 12.33 -2.20
CA VAL A 15 26.71 12.27 -3.51
C VAL A 15 25.79 13.50 -3.62
N GLU A 16 26.03 14.30 -4.63
CA GLU A 16 25.27 15.53 -4.86
C GLU A 16 23.86 15.20 -5.33
N GLN A 17 22.90 16.03 -4.91
CA GLN A 17 21.52 15.94 -5.37
C GLN A 17 21.39 16.50 -6.78
N SER A 18 20.62 15.82 -7.61
CA SER A 18 20.22 16.23 -8.96
C SER A 18 18.71 16.41 -9.02
N ASN A 19 18.17 16.80 -10.16
CA ASN A 19 16.74 16.95 -10.39
C ASN A 19 16.36 16.44 -11.77
N PHE A 20 15.09 16.02 -11.91
CA PHE A 20 14.51 15.78 -13.24
C PHE A 20 14.28 17.09 -13.98
N ASN A 21 14.54 17.12 -15.27
CA ASN A 21 14.26 18.29 -16.10
C ASN A 21 12.75 18.45 -16.33
N LEU A 22 12.05 17.34 -16.53
CA LEU A 22 10.61 17.29 -16.79
C LEU A 22 9.90 16.30 -15.85
N GLU A 23 8.66 16.59 -15.45
CA GLU A 23 7.80 15.65 -14.70
C GLU A 23 7.65 14.33 -15.42
N ARG A 24 7.56 14.38 -16.75
CA ARG A 24 7.44 13.20 -17.60
C ARG A 24 8.64 12.24 -17.55
N GLU A 25 9.83 12.72 -17.19
CA GLU A 25 11.00 11.83 -16.99
C GLU A 25 10.83 10.99 -15.74
N LEU A 26 10.39 11.60 -14.63
CA LEU A 26 10.04 10.91 -13.40
C LEU A 26 8.90 9.90 -13.63
N GLN A 27 7.81 10.34 -14.27
CA GLN A 27 6.66 9.49 -14.59
C GLN A 27 7.10 8.25 -15.36
N LYS A 28 7.83 8.39 -16.47
CA LYS A 28 8.29 7.26 -17.28
C LYS A 28 9.19 6.30 -16.50
N LEU A 29 10.08 6.83 -15.65
CA LEU A 29 10.98 6.02 -14.84
C LEU A 29 10.18 5.17 -13.83
N ILE A 30 9.22 5.78 -13.15
CA ILE A 30 8.35 5.10 -12.19
C ILE A 30 7.44 4.08 -12.90
N GLU A 31 6.80 4.46 -14.01
CA GLU A 31 5.95 3.54 -14.78
C GLU A 31 6.71 2.31 -15.29
N ALA A 32 7.94 2.48 -15.75
CA ALA A 32 8.78 1.36 -16.20
C ALA A 32 9.16 0.38 -15.07
N SER A 33 9.06 0.81 -13.81
CA SER A 33 9.43 0.03 -12.63
C SER A 33 8.30 -0.05 -11.60
N LEU A 34 7.05 0.20 -12.02
CA LEU A 34 5.93 0.41 -11.11
C LEU A 34 5.64 -0.81 -10.23
N GLU A 35 5.85 -2.00 -10.77
CA GLU A 35 5.66 -3.24 -10.02
C GLU A 35 6.71 -3.41 -8.92
N SER A 36 7.96 -3.00 -9.18
CA SER A 36 9.03 -3.04 -8.18
C SER A 36 8.86 -1.97 -7.11
N VAL A 37 8.39 -0.77 -7.50
CA VAL A 37 8.31 0.41 -6.61
C VAL A 37 7.05 0.40 -5.75
N PHE A 38 5.88 0.22 -6.37
CA PHE A 38 4.57 0.35 -5.69
C PHE A 38 3.72 -0.92 -5.74
N ARG A 39 4.25 -2.03 -6.27
CA ARG A 39 3.50 -3.29 -6.49
C ARG A 39 2.20 -3.05 -7.26
N CYS A 40 2.29 -2.20 -8.28
CA CYS A 40 1.18 -1.87 -9.14
C CYS A 40 1.54 -2.17 -10.60
N ARG A 41 0.53 -2.55 -11.38
CA ARG A 41 0.65 -2.74 -12.82
C ARG A 41 0.07 -1.53 -13.53
N VAL A 42 0.77 -0.97 -14.50
CA VAL A 42 0.29 0.16 -15.29
C VAL A 42 -0.93 -0.26 -16.10
N VAL A 43 -2.01 0.51 -15.99
CA VAL A 43 -3.25 0.36 -16.77
C VAL A 43 -3.26 1.35 -17.92
N ALA A 44 -2.94 2.62 -17.65
CA ALA A 44 -2.85 3.67 -18.67
C ALA A 44 -1.97 4.82 -18.19
N SER A 45 -1.24 5.44 -19.11
CA SER A 45 -0.53 6.71 -18.92
C SER A 45 -1.33 7.83 -19.55
N GLU A 46 -1.30 9.04 -18.96
CA GLU A 46 -1.91 10.25 -19.51
C GLU A 46 -3.41 10.03 -19.83
N PHE A 47 -4.15 9.42 -18.90
CA PHE A 47 -5.54 9.03 -19.13
C PHE A 47 -6.51 10.23 -19.10
N PRO A 48 -7.22 10.56 -20.18
CA PRO A 48 -8.14 11.69 -20.20
C PRO A 48 -9.40 11.39 -19.39
N THR A 49 -9.82 12.34 -18.54
CA THR A 49 -11.04 12.22 -17.72
C THR A 49 -12.32 12.66 -18.43
N GLY A 50 -12.25 12.91 -19.74
CA GLY A 50 -13.37 13.31 -20.57
C GLY A 50 -13.63 14.83 -20.59
N ILE A 51 -14.54 15.25 -21.48
CA ILE A 51 -14.79 16.68 -21.75
C ILE A 51 -15.37 17.41 -20.54
N GLN A 52 -16.23 16.74 -19.76
CA GLN A 52 -16.88 17.35 -18.60
C GLN A 52 -15.89 17.63 -17.46
N HIS A 53 -14.93 16.73 -17.25
CA HIS A 53 -13.94 16.86 -16.18
C HIS A 53 -12.70 17.61 -16.63
N GLY A 54 -12.37 17.60 -17.94
CA GLY A 54 -11.31 18.39 -18.53
C GLY A 54 -9.91 18.14 -17.98
N GLY A 55 -9.70 17.01 -17.28
CA GLY A 55 -8.43 16.63 -16.66
C GLY A 55 -7.75 15.46 -17.39
N ARG A 56 -6.55 15.13 -16.94
CA ARG A 56 -5.76 14.02 -17.41
C ARG A 56 -4.98 13.44 -16.23
N ILE A 57 -5.26 12.18 -15.92
CA ILE A 57 -4.57 11.43 -14.87
C ILE A 57 -3.22 11.00 -15.43
N ASP A 58 -2.14 11.29 -14.70
CA ASP A 58 -0.78 10.97 -15.15
C ASP A 58 -0.59 9.46 -15.30
N THR A 59 -0.91 8.67 -14.28
CA THR A 59 -0.85 7.20 -14.35
C THR A 59 -2.05 6.56 -13.66
N LEU A 60 -2.78 5.73 -14.39
CA LEU A 60 -3.72 4.77 -13.85
C LEU A 60 -3.04 3.41 -13.68
N ALA A 61 -3.23 2.80 -12.53
CA ALA A 61 -2.64 1.51 -12.21
C ALA A 61 -3.61 0.61 -11.44
N LEU A 62 -3.25 -0.67 -11.35
CA LEU A 62 -3.94 -1.67 -10.54
C LEU A 62 -2.95 -2.24 -9.53
N SER A 63 -3.30 -2.20 -8.24
CA SER A 63 -2.45 -2.75 -7.18
C SER A 63 -2.34 -4.27 -7.26
N GLU A 64 -1.42 -4.85 -6.49
CA GLU A 64 -1.30 -6.31 -6.34
C GLU A 64 -2.58 -6.95 -5.80
N ASP A 65 -3.38 -6.22 -5.02
CA ASP A 65 -4.66 -6.67 -4.47
C ASP A 65 -5.84 -6.45 -5.44
N GLY A 66 -5.60 -5.93 -6.66
CA GLY A 66 -6.64 -5.64 -7.64
C GLY A 66 -7.39 -4.33 -7.40
N ASN A 67 -6.90 -3.44 -6.54
CA ASN A 67 -7.52 -2.16 -6.28
C ASN A 67 -7.05 -1.09 -7.27
N PRO A 68 -7.93 -0.13 -7.66
CA PRO A 68 -7.54 1.00 -8.49
C PRO A 68 -6.51 1.90 -7.79
N VAL A 69 -5.51 2.35 -8.53
CA VAL A 69 -4.49 3.27 -8.07
C VAL A 69 -4.33 4.40 -9.08
N ILE A 70 -4.34 5.63 -8.59
CA ILE A 70 -4.00 6.84 -9.33
C ILE A 70 -2.62 7.29 -8.86
N ILE A 71 -1.73 7.67 -9.78
CA ILE A 71 -0.42 8.20 -9.43
C ILE A 71 -0.24 9.53 -10.15
N GLU A 72 0.08 10.56 -9.38
CA GLU A 72 0.31 11.92 -9.84
C GLU A 72 1.72 12.38 -9.49
N TYR A 73 2.35 13.08 -10.40
CA TYR A 73 3.74 13.50 -10.26
C TYR A 73 3.88 15.01 -10.26
N LYS A 74 4.80 15.54 -9.47
CA LYS A 74 5.23 16.93 -9.53
C LYS A 74 6.75 17.06 -9.43
N LYS A 75 7.31 17.88 -10.31
CA LYS A 75 8.72 18.23 -10.33
C LYS A 75 9.10 19.20 -9.21
N GLY A 76 8.16 20.00 -8.73
CA GLY A 76 8.34 20.98 -7.68
C GLY A 76 7.32 20.86 -6.55
N ALA A 77 7.51 21.58 -5.46
CA ALA A 77 6.53 21.69 -4.40
C ALA A 77 5.25 22.36 -4.93
N SER A 78 4.13 21.65 -4.92
CA SER A 78 2.84 22.16 -5.42
C SER A 78 1.73 21.83 -4.42
N SER A 79 0.98 22.86 -4.03
CA SER A 79 -0.25 22.70 -3.23
C SER A 79 -1.46 22.24 -4.06
N GLU A 80 -1.35 22.24 -5.38
CA GLU A 80 -2.42 21.80 -6.27
C GLU A 80 -2.51 20.27 -6.37
N LEU A 81 -1.41 19.57 -6.08
CA LEU A 81 -1.32 18.12 -6.23
C LEU A 81 -2.38 17.39 -5.39
N VAL A 82 -2.57 17.76 -4.12
CA VAL A 82 -3.57 17.16 -3.24
C VAL A 82 -5.00 17.45 -3.73
N THR A 83 -5.27 18.69 -4.17
CA THR A 83 -6.59 19.06 -4.70
C THR A 83 -6.89 18.32 -6.01
N GLN A 84 -5.90 18.21 -6.90
CA GLN A 84 -6.00 17.46 -8.14
C GLN A 84 -6.25 15.97 -7.88
N SER A 85 -5.56 15.40 -6.90
CA SER A 85 -5.73 14.00 -6.49
C SER A 85 -7.14 13.71 -5.97
N LEU A 86 -7.72 14.63 -5.19
CA LEU A 86 -9.10 14.50 -4.72
C LEU A 86 -10.10 14.55 -5.88
N TYR A 87 -9.84 15.40 -6.86
CA TYR A 87 -10.67 15.50 -8.05
C TYR A 87 -10.66 14.21 -8.86
N TYR A 88 -9.50 13.60 -9.07
CA TYR A 88 -9.39 12.33 -9.75
C TYR A 88 -9.91 11.14 -8.93
N LEU A 89 -9.80 11.20 -7.62
CA LEU A 89 -10.41 10.21 -6.74
C LEU A 89 -11.94 10.22 -6.85
N ALA A 90 -12.56 11.39 -6.93
CA ALA A 90 -13.99 11.51 -7.19
C ALA A 90 -14.35 10.97 -8.58
N TRP A 91 -13.57 11.36 -9.59
CA TRP A 91 -13.79 10.91 -10.97
C TRP A 91 -13.77 9.39 -11.09
N ILE A 92 -12.79 8.69 -10.53
CA ILE A 92 -12.66 7.23 -10.68
C ILE A 92 -13.81 6.48 -10.00
N HIS A 93 -14.36 7.01 -8.91
CA HIS A 93 -15.54 6.43 -8.26
C HIS A 93 -16.80 6.55 -9.12
N ASP A 94 -16.95 7.64 -9.87
CA ASP A 94 -18.09 7.88 -10.76
C ASP A 94 -17.91 7.16 -12.11
N HIS A 95 -16.68 6.84 -12.52
CA HIS A 95 -16.33 6.26 -13.83
C HIS A 95 -15.71 4.85 -13.72
N ARG A 96 -16.26 4.02 -12.83
CA ARG A 96 -15.77 2.64 -12.60
C ARG A 96 -15.71 1.81 -13.87
N GLY A 97 -16.74 1.93 -14.72
CA GLY A 97 -16.80 1.21 -16.00
C GLY A 97 -15.66 1.57 -16.95
N ASP A 98 -15.29 2.85 -17.03
CA ASP A 98 -14.19 3.31 -17.89
C ASP A 98 -12.85 2.75 -17.40
N PHE A 99 -12.63 2.73 -16.07
CA PHE A 99 -11.44 2.12 -15.47
C PHE A 99 -11.40 0.61 -15.74
N GLU A 100 -12.49 -0.12 -15.53
CA GLU A 100 -12.55 -1.58 -15.79
C GLU A 100 -12.30 -1.92 -17.26
N VAL A 101 -12.81 -1.10 -18.20
CA VAL A 101 -12.51 -1.25 -19.63
C VAL A 101 -11.02 -1.05 -19.89
N ALA A 102 -10.40 -0.03 -19.29
CA ALA A 102 -8.97 0.22 -19.42
C ALA A 102 -8.14 -0.95 -18.85
N VAL A 103 -8.52 -1.49 -17.68
CA VAL A 103 -7.88 -2.66 -17.07
C VAL A 103 -7.94 -3.87 -17.99
N ARG A 104 -9.13 -4.20 -18.53
CA ARG A 104 -9.30 -5.35 -19.43
C ARG A 104 -8.47 -5.22 -20.69
N LYS A 105 -8.37 -4.00 -21.23
CA LYS A 105 -7.56 -3.71 -22.41
C LYS A 105 -6.06 -3.85 -22.15
N ALA A 106 -5.58 -3.37 -21.01
CA ALA A 106 -4.16 -3.33 -20.69
C ALA A 106 -3.64 -4.66 -20.10
N LEU A 107 -4.42 -5.29 -19.21
CA LEU A 107 -3.96 -6.40 -18.37
C LEU A 107 -4.68 -7.72 -18.67
N GLY A 108 -5.73 -7.70 -19.51
CA GLY A 108 -6.47 -8.89 -19.91
C GLY A 108 -7.87 -9.02 -19.27
N SER A 109 -8.74 -9.76 -19.95
CA SER A 109 -10.18 -9.85 -19.62
C SER A 109 -10.53 -10.62 -18.34
N LYS A 110 -9.60 -11.40 -17.82
CA LYS A 110 -9.81 -12.23 -16.61
C LYS A 110 -9.56 -11.48 -15.29
N ILE A 111 -9.05 -10.25 -15.36
CA ILE A 111 -8.71 -9.47 -14.18
C ILE A 111 -9.96 -8.81 -13.63
N GLU A 112 -10.27 -9.10 -12.37
CA GLU A 112 -11.32 -8.44 -11.60
C GLU A 112 -10.75 -7.24 -10.84
N VAL A 113 -11.52 -6.14 -10.83
CA VAL A 113 -11.19 -4.94 -10.06
C VAL A 113 -11.90 -5.00 -8.71
N ASP A 114 -11.13 -4.86 -7.62
CA ASP A 114 -11.69 -4.72 -6.29
C ASP A 114 -11.79 -3.23 -5.91
N TRP A 115 -12.99 -2.73 -5.80
CA TRP A 115 -13.33 -1.33 -5.45
C TRP A 115 -13.34 -1.07 -3.95
N GLY A 116 -12.92 -2.04 -3.14
CA GLY A 116 -12.89 -1.92 -1.68
C GLY A 116 -11.86 -0.91 -1.16
N ASP A 117 -10.87 -0.60 -1.96
CA ASP A 117 -9.79 0.34 -1.59
C ASP A 117 -9.27 1.04 -2.85
N VAL A 118 -9.55 2.33 -2.99
CA VAL A 118 -9.01 3.15 -4.09
C VAL A 118 -7.93 4.05 -3.53
N ARG A 119 -6.72 3.97 -4.09
CA ARG A 119 -5.54 4.70 -3.60
C ARG A 119 -5.12 5.79 -4.56
N VAL A 120 -4.61 6.88 -4.01
CA VAL A 120 -3.90 7.92 -4.78
C VAL A 120 -2.49 8.06 -4.24
N ILE A 121 -1.50 7.95 -5.09
CA ILE A 121 -0.08 8.13 -4.77
C ILE A 121 0.37 9.46 -5.38
N CYS A 122 0.83 10.38 -4.56
CA CYS A 122 1.39 11.65 -4.97
C CYS A 122 2.91 11.60 -4.82
N LEU A 123 3.64 11.88 -5.90
CA LEU A 123 5.10 11.99 -5.88
C LEU A 123 5.53 13.43 -6.11
N ALA A 124 6.23 14.03 -5.14
CA ALA A 124 6.80 15.37 -5.25
C ALA A 124 8.12 15.47 -4.48
N PRO A 125 9.01 16.42 -4.77
CA PRO A 125 10.25 16.57 -4.00
C PRO A 125 10.02 17.06 -2.57
N SER A 126 8.89 17.72 -2.31
CA SER A 126 8.47 18.18 -0.98
C SER A 126 7.00 18.57 -0.97
N TYR A 127 6.40 18.61 0.23
CA TYR A 127 5.03 19.04 0.47
C TYR A 127 5.00 20.21 1.44
N LYS A 128 4.04 21.12 1.24
CA LYS A 128 3.80 22.21 2.19
C LYS A 128 3.09 21.66 3.43
N LYS A 129 3.28 22.31 4.57
CA LYS A 129 2.64 21.93 5.83
C LYS A 129 1.10 21.85 5.72
N PHE A 130 0.49 22.71 4.91
CA PHE A 130 -0.96 22.70 4.70
C PHE A 130 -1.42 21.46 3.93
N ASP A 131 -0.64 20.95 2.97
CA ASP A 131 -0.96 19.77 2.19
C ASP A 131 -0.96 18.52 3.09
N LEU A 132 0.04 18.42 3.98
CA LEU A 132 0.14 17.36 4.98
C LEU A 132 -1.09 17.33 5.90
N HIS A 133 -1.50 18.50 6.40
CA HIS A 133 -2.70 18.60 7.24
C HIS A 133 -3.99 18.33 6.48
N ALA A 134 -4.10 18.77 5.22
CA ALA A 134 -5.27 18.53 4.39
C ALA A 134 -5.52 17.03 4.21
N VAL A 135 -4.49 16.26 3.83
CA VAL A 135 -4.60 14.81 3.66
C VAL A 135 -4.96 14.12 4.98
N GLN A 136 -4.39 14.55 6.12
CA GLN A 136 -4.75 14.01 7.44
C GLN A 136 -6.22 14.20 7.81
N VAL A 137 -6.79 15.37 7.47
CA VAL A 137 -8.18 15.72 7.82
C VAL A 137 -9.20 15.07 6.89
N MET A 138 -8.85 14.96 5.60
CA MET A 138 -9.79 14.50 4.56
C MET A 138 -10.12 13.02 4.65
N GLY A 139 -9.28 12.20 5.28
CA GLY A 139 -9.53 10.76 5.39
C GLY A 139 -9.55 9.98 4.07
N ALA A 140 -9.09 10.62 2.98
CA ALA A 140 -8.96 9.97 1.69
C ALA A 140 -7.71 9.06 1.68
N SER A 141 -7.75 7.99 0.89
CA SER A 141 -6.61 7.10 0.67
C SER A 141 -5.56 7.78 -0.24
N ILE A 142 -4.96 8.88 0.24
CA ILE A 142 -3.91 9.64 -0.44
C ILE A 142 -2.60 9.40 0.29
N GLU A 143 -1.63 8.84 -0.42
CA GLU A 143 -0.27 8.62 0.04
C GLU A 143 0.63 9.71 -0.52
N LEU A 144 1.38 10.36 0.34
CA LEU A 144 2.34 11.38 -0.06
C LEU A 144 3.75 10.81 -0.03
N TRP A 145 4.42 10.81 -1.16
CA TRP A 145 5.78 10.31 -1.32
C TRP A 145 6.71 11.42 -1.73
N THR A 146 7.85 11.56 -1.04
CA THR A 146 8.94 12.43 -1.50
C THR A 146 9.95 11.64 -2.31
N TYR A 147 10.56 12.31 -3.29
CA TYR A 147 11.64 11.72 -4.05
C TYR A 147 12.89 12.62 -4.04
N ARG A 148 14.05 12.01 -4.21
CA ARG A 148 15.33 12.70 -4.43
C ARG A 148 16.12 11.92 -5.47
N LEU A 149 16.55 12.64 -6.50
CA LEU A 149 17.46 12.12 -7.50
C LEU A 149 18.90 12.56 -7.16
N PHE A 150 19.85 11.67 -7.32
CA PHE A 150 21.27 11.94 -7.08
C PHE A 150 22.11 11.81 -8.36
N THR A 151 23.26 12.49 -8.40
CA THR A 151 24.14 12.53 -9.58
C THR A 151 24.68 11.16 -9.98
N ASN A 152 24.76 10.22 -9.06
CA ASN A 152 25.12 8.82 -9.32
C ASN A 152 23.94 7.96 -9.84
N GLN A 153 22.86 8.58 -10.30
CA GLN A 153 21.61 7.95 -10.78
C GLN A 153 20.84 7.13 -9.73
N THR A 154 21.08 7.40 -8.45
CA THR A 154 20.25 6.84 -7.37
C THR A 154 18.98 7.66 -7.23
N LEU A 155 17.82 7.01 -7.23
CA LEU A 155 16.52 7.59 -6.86
C LEU A 155 16.16 7.11 -5.46
N TYR A 156 15.95 8.04 -4.54
CA TYR A 156 15.44 7.78 -3.20
C TYR A 156 13.96 8.16 -3.13
N LEU A 157 13.15 7.26 -2.63
CA LEU A 157 11.72 7.45 -2.41
C LEU A 157 11.43 7.26 -0.91
N GLU A 158 10.61 8.13 -0.35
CA GLU A 158 10.25 8.11 1.06
C GLU A 158 8.76 8.45 1.21
N GLU A 159 8.01 7.57 1.85
CA GLU A 159 6.64 7.88 2.22
C GLU A 159 6.64 8.90 3.35
N VAL A 160 5.85 9.97 3.17
CA VAL A 160 5.67 10.97 4.22
C VAL A 160 4.69 10.40 5.24
N GLN A 161 5.23 9.80 6.31
CA GLN A 161 4.42 9.29 7.40
C GLN A 161 3.57 10.42 8.00
N GLN A 162 2.28 10.28 7.89
CA GLN A 162 1.35 11.16 8.55
C GLN A 162 1.24 10.68 10.00
N LYS A 163 1.95 11.35 10.91
CA LYS A 163 1.74 11.11 12.35
C LYS A 163 0.24 11.19 12.63
N GLU A 164 -0.35 10.11 13.11
CA GLU A 164 -1.72 10.16 13.59
C GLU A 164 -1.84 11.37 14.52
N ILE A 165 -2.83 12.22 14.27
CA ILE A 165 -3.22 13.21 15.27
C ILE A 165 -3.83 12.37 16.39
N VAL A 166 -3.02 11.87 17.29
CA VAL A 166 -3.46 11.39 18.58
C VAL A 166 -4.17 12.59 19.18
N SER A 167 -5.50 12.56 19.15
CA SER A 167 -6.28 13.56 19.87
C SER A 167 -5.83 13.43 21.32
N PRO A 168 -5.22 14.47 21.92
CA PRO A 168 -4.90 14.40 23.32
C PRO A 168 -6.21 14.09 24.04
N SER A 169 -6.22 13.10 24.90
CA SER A 169 -7.32 12.77 25.81
C SER A 169 -7.61 13.90 26.84
N ASP A 170 -7.04 15.06 26.61
CA ASP A 170 -7.23 16.27 27.41
C ASP A 170 -8.53 16.97 27.01
N GLU A 171 -9.58 16.71 27.77
CA GLU A 171 -10.88 17.39 27.65
C GLU A 171 -10.75 18.93 27.67
N ARG A 172 -9.69 19.48 28.24
CA ARG A 172 -9.39 20.92 28.27
C ARG A 172 -8.91 21.48 26.92
N ALA A 173 -8.30 20.66 26.06
CA ALA A 173 -7.88 21.09 24.72
C ALA A 173 -9.03 21.00 23.70
N ALA A 174 -10.03 20.16 23.93
CA ALA A 174 -11.20 20.00 23.07
C ALA A 174 -12.11 21.24 23.06
N SER A 175 -12.16 22.00 24.16
CA SER A 175 -13.01 23.18 24.28
C SER A 175 -12.59 24.38 23.41
N ARG A 176 -11.38 24.37 22.87
CA ARG A 176 -10.82 25.42 22.00
C ARG A 176 -10.87 25.11 20.49
N LYS A 177 -11.28 23.89 20.12
CA LYS A 177 -11.36 23.48 18.70
C LYS A 177 -12.80 23.60 18.20
N ASN A 178 -12.94 24.02 16.93
CA ASN A 178 -14.25 24.07 16.27
C ASN A 178 -14.89 22.66 16.29
N PRO A 179 -16.09 22.47 16.91
CA PRO A 179 -16.73 21.17 17.04
C PRO A 179 -16.98 20.47 15.71
N VAL A 180 -17.26 21.24 14.65
CA VAL A 180 -17.48 20.73 13.28
C VAL A 180 -16.21 20.10 12.73
N MET A 181 -15.04 20.75 12.95
CA MET A 181 -13.74 20.24 12.52
C MET A 181 -13.33 18.98 13.30
N VAL A 182 -13.64 18.93 14.60
CA VAL A 182 -13.39 17.74 15.44
C VAL A 182 -14.28 16.57 14.99
N ALA A 183 -15.56 16.84 14.69
CA ALA A 183 -16.48 15.82 14.19
C ALA A 183 -16.08 15.32 12.79
N ALA A 184 -15.65 16.21 11.89
CA ALA A 184 -15.15 15.86 10.57
C ALA A 184 -13.86 15.00 10.67
N GLY A 185 -12.93 15.38 11.54
CA GLY A 185 -11.70 14.61 11.78
C GLY A 185 -11.97 13.21 12.35
N LYS A 186 -12.92 13.09 13.31
CA LYS A 186 -13.35 11.79 13.84
C LYS A 186 -14.02 10.92 12.77
N LYS A 187 -14.90 11.51 11.95
CA LYS A 187 -15.57 10.81 10.84
C LYS A 187 -14.57 10.36 9.78
N ALA A 188 -13.58 11.19 9.45
CA ALA A 188 -12.51 10.87 8.52
C ALA A 188 -11.59 9.74 9.06
N ALA A 189 -11.22 9.79 10.36
CA ALA A 189 -10.46 8.72 11.01
C ALA A 189 -11.24 7.40 11.05
N LEU A 190 -12.55 7.46 11.29
CA LEU A 190 -13.44 6.30 11.26
C LEU A 190 -13.50 5.70 9.84
N SER A 191 -13.61 6.54 8.80
CA SER A 191 -13.63 6.10 7.39
C SER A 191 -12.32 5.45 6.95
N ARG A 192 -11.18 5.85 7.52
CA ARG A 192 -9.88 5.18 7.29
C ARG A 192 -9.82 3.81 7.95
N LYS A 193 -10.41 3.65 9.14
CA LYS A 193 -10.44 2.38 9.90
C LYS A 193 -11.49 1.38 9.41
N THR A 194 -12.56 1.86 8.78
CA THR A 194 -13.61 1.03 8.23
C THR A 194 -13.41 0.85 6.73
N GLY A 195 -12.49 -0.04 6.35
CA GLY A 195 -12.54 -0.64 5.02
C GLY A 195 -13.89 -1.34 4.82
N ILE A 196 -14.30 -1.57 3.57
CA ILE A 196 -15.52 -2.31 3.24
C ILE A 196 -15.50 -3.72 3.86
N TYR A 197 -14.31 -4.29 4.08
CA TYR A 197 -14.08 -5.61 4.66
C TYR A 197 -13.50 -5.49 6.07
N THR A 198 -13.87 -6.43 6.94
CA THR A 198 -13.39 -6.49 8.32
C THR A 198 -12.88 -7.89 8.67
N VAL A 199 -11.96 -7.99 9.63
CA VAL A 199 -11.49 -9.28 10.16
C VAL A 199 -12.68 -10.09 10.69
N GLN A 200 -13.64 -9.44 11.35
CA GLN A 200 -14.84 -10.10 11.88
C GLN A 200 -15.67 -10.78 10.78
N GLN A 201 -15.75 -10.18 9.58
CA GLN A 201 -16.43 -10.81 8.45
C GLN A 201 -15.70 -12.08 7.99
N HIS A 202 -14.36 -12.08 7.98
CA HIS A 202 -13.56 -13.26 7.66
C HIS A 202 -13.71 -14.38 8.69
N LEU A 203 -13.95 -14.04 9.95
CA LEU A 203 -14.06 -14.98 11.07
C LEU A 203 -15.49 -15.42 11.38
N LYS A 204 -16.52 -14.75 10.84
CA LYS A 204 -17.93 -14.90 11.22
C LYS A 204 -18.39 -16.38 11.25
N ASP A 205 -18.05 -17.16 10.22
CA ASP A 205 -18.50 -18.54 10.07
C ASP A 205 -17.36 -19.56 10.22
N LYS A 206 -16.28 -19.18 10.92
CA LYS A 206 -15.12 -20.05 11.13
C LYS A 206 -15.19 -20.73 12.50
N PRO A 207 -14.71 -21.98 12.60
CA PRO A 207 -14.57 -22.68 13.88
C PRO A 207 -13.61 -21.95 14.82
N GLU A 208 -13.81 -22.07 16.16
CA GLU A 208 -12.95 -21.42 17.16
C GLU A 208 -11.45 -21.72 16.99
N PRO A 209 -11.01 -22.97 16.67
CA PRO A 209 -9.58 -23.20 16.42
C PRO A 209 -9.02 -22.37 15.26
N ILE A 210 -9.80 -22.15 14.20
CA ILE A 210 -9.38 -21.31 13.06
C ILE A 210 -9.31 -19.85 13.46
N LYS A 211 -10.27 -19.35 14.24
CA LYS A 211 -10.22 -17.99 14.79
C LYS A 211 -8.96 -17.79 15.66
N ALA A 212 -8.65 -18.76 16.52
CA ALA A 212 -7.46 -18.71 17.36
C ALA A 212 -6.16 -18.62 16.54
N ILE A 213 -6.05 -19.39 15.43
CA ILE A 213 -4.89 -19.30 14.53
C ILE A 213 -4.78 -17.90 13.92
N VAL A 214 -5.88 -17.34 13.40
CA VAL A 214 -5.87 -16.01 12.77
C VAL A 214 -5.45 -14.94 13.78
N LEU A 215 -5.99 -14.97 15.01
CA LEU A 215 -5.64 -14.01 16.05
C LEU A 215 -4.17 -14.15 16.49
N ALA A 216 -3.64 -15.37 16.59
CA ALA A 216 -2.23 -15.58 16.91
C ALA A 216 -1.30 -15.08 15.79
N VAL A 217 -1.68 -15.27 14.52
CA VAL A 217 -0.95 -14.72 13.36
C VAL A 217 -0.98 -13.19 13.40
N GLN A 218 -2.15 -12.60 13.64
CA GLN A 218 -2.32 -11.15 13.78
C GLN A 218 -1.40 -10.59 14.86
N GLU A 219 -1.45 -11.15 16.06
CA GLU A 219 -0.63 -10.71 17.19
C GLU A 219 0.86 -10.77 16.85
N PHE A 220 1.32 -11.89 16.29
CA PHE A 220 2.71 -12.06 15.92
C PHE A 220 3.15 -11.07 14.83
N VAL A 221 2.43 -11.00 13.71
CA VAL A 221 2.83 -10.14 12.59
C VAL A 221 2.82 -8.67 12.98
N MET A 222 1.79 -8.23 13.71
CA MET A 222 1.70 -6.84 14.22
C MET A 222 2.76 -6.50 15.27
N SER A 223 3.39 -7.50 15.92
CA SER A 223 4.48 -7.29 16.85
C SER A 223 5.84 -7.08 16.20
N LEU A 224 5.99 -7.37 14.90
CA LEU A 224 7.26 -7.23 14.19
C LEU A 224 7.65 -5.76 13.98
N ASP A 225 6.67 -4.91 13.65
CA ASP A 225 6.90 -3.49 13.41
C ASP A 225 5.60 -2.69 13.62
N GLU A 226 5.72 -1.49 14.22
CA GLU A 226 4.61 -0.54 14.40
C GLU A 226 4.06 0.01 13.07
N ALA A 227 4.86 -0.04 11.99
CA ALA A 227 4.47 0.38 10.65
C ALA A 227 3.61 -0.65 9.91
N ILE A 228 3.47 -1.88 10.43
CA ILE A 228 2.63 -2.90 9.80
C ILE A 228 1.15 -2.55 10.02
N GLU A 229 0.43 -2.50 8.91
CA GLU A 229 -1.02 -2.29 8.90
C GLU A 229 -1.77 -3.58 8.56
N GLU A 230 -2.85 -3.84 9.30
CA GLU A 230 -3.83 -4.87 8.95
C GLU A 230 -4.85 -4.31 7.97
N ARG A 231 -4.95 -4.91 6.79
CA ARG A 231 -5.87 -4.51 5.71
C ARG A 231 -6.71 -5.70 5.24
N PRO A 232 -7.91 -5.92 5.83
CA PRO A 232 -8.84 -6.94 5.34
C PRO A 232 -9.27 -6.63 3.90
N LYS A 233 -9.19 -7.61 3.02
CA LYS A 233 -9.61 -7.59 1.62
C LYS A 233 -10.79 -8.53 1.43
N LYS A 234 -11.35 -8.63 0.23
CA LYS A 234 -12.54 -9.44 -0.06
C LYS A 234 -12.39 -10.92 0.35
N TYR A 235 -11.21 -11.51 0.15
CA TYR A 235 -10.98 -12.95 0.32
C TYR A 235 -9.92 -13.29 1.38
N TYR A 236 -9.14 -12.33 1.84
CA TYR A 236 -8.02 -12.53 2.78
C TYR A 236 -7.78 -11.30 3.64
N ILE A 237 -6.94 -11.45 4.63
CA ILE A 237 -6.47 -10.36 5.49
C ILE A 237 -5.02 -10.11 5.12
N ALA A 238 -4.70 -8.92 4.60
CA ALA A 238 -3.34 -8.52 4.29
C ALA A 238 -2.71 -7.84 5.51
N TYR A 239 -1.48 -8.21 5.81
CA TYR A 239 -0.58 -7.51 6.72
C TYR A 239 0.54 -6.93 5.89
N ARG A 240 0.69 -5.60 5.92
CA ARG A 240 1.55 -4.86 5.01
C ARG A 240 2.24 -3.68 5.65
N THR A 241 3.36 -3.27 5.05
CA THR A 241 3.93 -1.94 5.14
C THR A 241 3.64 -1.21 3.82
N THR A 242 4.62 -0.97 2.97
CA THR A 242 4.44 -0.46 1.60
C THR A 242 3.87 -1.53 0.65
N GLN A 243 4.09 -2.79 0.96
CA GLN A 243 3.60 -3.96 0.21
C GLN A 243 3.17 -5.08 1.18
N ASN A 244 2.42 -6.06 0.66
CA ASN A 244 1.97 -7.18 1.47
C ASN A 244 3.16 -8.04 1.92
N ILE A 245 3.21 -8.33 3.21
CA ILE A 245 4.18 -9.24 3.86
C ILE A 245 3.56 -10.61 3.95
N VAL A 246 2.35 -10.65 4.54
CA VAL A 246 1.55 -11.84 4.77
C VAL A 246 0.12 -11.60 4.31
N CYS A 247 -0.44 -12.51 3.54
CA CYS A 247 -1.86 -12.56 3.23
C CYS A 247 -2.47 -13.79 3.89
N ALA A 248 -3.31 -13.60 4.91
CA ALA A 248 -3.97 -14.68 5.63
C ALA A 248 -5.35 -14.98 5.03
N GLU A 249 -5.56 -16.20 4.55
CA GLU A 249 -6.83 -16.70 4.03
C GLU A 249 -7.43 -17.74 4.99
N PRO A 250 -8.38 -17.36 5.87
CA PRO A 250 -9.04 -18.29 6.77
C PRO A 250 -10.03 -19.20 6.03
N GLN A 251 -9.76 -20.50 5.99
CA GLN A 251 -10.68 -21.50 5.49
C GLN A 251 -11.37 -22.25 6.66
N LYS A 252 -12.28 -23.19 6.37
CA LYS A 252 -13.02 -23.93 7.43
C LYS A 252 -12.14 -24.87 8.26
N LYS A 253 -11.04 -25.37 7.68
CA LYS A 253 -10.20 -26.42 8.31
C LYS A 253 -8.75 -25.98 8.53
N ARG A 254 -8.34 -24.84 8.00
CA ARG A 254 -6.96 -24.31 8.07
C ARG A 254 -6.92 -22.83 7.75
N VAL A 255 -5.81 -22.20 8.05
CA VAL A 255 -5.47 -20.88 7.57
C VAL A 255 -4.32 -21.01 6.59
N TYR A 256 -4.48 -20.50 5.38
CA TYR A 256 -3.34 -20.32 4.49
C TYR A 256 -2.70 -18.96 4.75
N LEU A 257 -1.36 -18.94 4.81
CA LEU A 257 -0.58 -17.73 4.78
C LEU A 257 0.19 -17.72 3.47
N TYR A 258 -0.01 -16.69 2.67
CA TYR A 258 0.78 -16.44 1.47
C TYR A 258 1.85 -15.40 1.80
N LEU A 259 3.12 -15.76 1.59
CA LEU A 259 4.28 -14.98 1.96
C LEU A 259 5.02 -14.48 0.72
N LYS A 260 5.49 -13.24 0.78
CA LYS A 260 6.27 -12.61 -0.29
C LYS A 260 7.72 -13.11 -0.26
N LEU A 261 7.91 -14.38 -0.61
CA LEU A 261 9.20 -15.06 -0.62
C LEU A 261 9.42 -15.77 -1.97
N ASP A 262 10.66 -15.78 -2.42
CA ASP A 262 11.07 -16.64 -3.54
C ASP A 262 11.13 -18.11 -3.08
N PRO A 263 10.27 -19.01 -3.60
CA PRO A 263 10.22 -20.38 -3.17
C PRO A 263 11.51 -21.16 -3.41
N LYS A 264 12.40 -20.68 -4.30
CA LYS A 264 13.70 -21.27 -4.57
C LYS A 264 14.75 -20.93 -3.49
N LYS A 265 14.51 -19.90 -2.69
CA LYS A 265 15.42 -19.43 -1.63
C LYS A 265 15.04 -19.94 -0.25
N VAL A 266 13.91 -20.61 -0.11
CA VAL A 266 13.43 -21.14 1.17
C VAL A 266 13.28 -22.64 1.12
N LYS A 267 13.49 -23.32 2.27
CA LYS A 267 13.27 -24.76 2.37
C LYS A 267 11.77 -25.03 2.56
N LEU A 268 11.15 -25.57 1.52
CA LEU A 268 9.73 -25.97 1.58
C LEU A 268 9.59 -27.31 2.29
N GLU A 269 8.55 -27.44 3.12
CA GLU A 269 8.24 -28.63 3.91
C GLU A 269 6.91 -29.24 3.48
N LYS A 270 6.96 -30.50 3.05
CA LYS A 270 5.77 -31.22 2.56
C LYS A 270 4.65 -31.26 3.60
N GLY A 271 3.46 -30.84 3.20
CA GLY A 271 2.26 -30.78 4.06
C GLY A 271 2.12 -29.49 4.86
N PHE A 272 3.17 -28.65 4.95
CA PHE A 272 3.15 -27.38 5.66
C PHE A 272 3.37 -26.19 4.72
N SER A 273 4.41 -26.24 3.86
CA SER A 273 4.72 -25.16 2.93
C SER A 273 4.83 -25.65 1.49
N ARG A 274 4.46 -24.80 0.54
CA ARG A 274 4.51 -25.12 -0.89
C ARG A 274 4.75 -23.90 -1.75
N ASP A 275 5.34 -24.10 -2.93
CA ASP A 275 5.41 -23.13 -4.01
C ASP A 275 4.02 -22.97 -4.64
N VAL A 276 3.58 -21.70 -4.77
CA VAL A 276 2.30 -21.32 -5.38
C VAL A 276 2.49 -20.29 -6.48
N SER A 277 3.71 -20.01 -6.93
CA SER A 277 4.03 -19.03 -7.95
C SER A 277 3.28 -19.24 -9.28
N GLU A 278 2.98 -20.50 -9.62
CA GLU A 278 2.22 -20.90 -10.82
C GLU A 278 0.77 -21.28 -10.52
N ILE A 279 0.30 -21.16 -9.26
CA ILE A 279 -1.01 -21.56 -8.82
C ILE A 279 -1.85 -20.33 -8.47
N GLY A 280 -3.03 -20.20 -9.10
CA GLY A 280 -3.96 -19.12 -8.75
C GLY A 280 -4.47 -19.26 -7.31
N HIS A 281 -4.36 -18.20 -6.53
CA HIS A 281 -4.82 -18.10 -5.14
C HIS A 281 -5.28 -16.67 -4.82
N PHE A 282 -5.98 -16.50 -3.71
CA PHE A 282 -6.31 -15.17 -3.17
C PHE A 282 -5.15 -14.66 -2.31
N GLY A 283 -4.86 -13.37 -2.41
CA GLY A 283 -3.69 -12.78 -1.77
C GLY A 283 -2.44 -12.81 -2.65
N THR A 284 -1.36 -12.28 -2.14
CA THR A 284 -0.08 -12.13 -2.85
C THR A 284 1.02 -12.86 -2.13
N GLY A 285 1.97 -13.41 -2.89
CA GLY A 285 3.11 -14.16 -2.37
C GLY A 285 3.22 -15.53 -3.00
N ASP A 286 4.45 -15.99 -3.23
CA ASP A 286 4.75 -17.20 -3.99
C ASP A 286 4.97 -18.43 -3.10
N VAL A 287 5.03 -18.25 -1.77
CA VAL A 287 5.11 -19.35 -0.79
C VAL A 287 3.83 -19.39 0.04
N ALA A 288 3.12 -20.53 0.00
CA ALA A 288 1.95 -20.76 0.84
C ALA A 288 2.29 -21.66 2.03
N LEU A 289 1.89 -21.24 3.23
CA LEU A 289 1.91 -22.06 4.45
C LEU A 289 0.49 -22.51 4.79
N SER A 290 0.35 -23.72 5.35
CA SER A 290 -0.93 -24.29 5.76
C SER A 290 -0.92 -24.54 7.27
N LEU A 291 -1.58 -23.67 8.03
CA LEU A 291 -1.70 -23.77 9.48
C LEU A 291 -3.04 -24.46 9.83
N THR A 292 -2.97 -25.52 10.63
CA THR A 292 -4.13 -26.28 11.12
C THR A 292 -4.29 -26.18 12.63
N THR A 293 -3.24 -25.82 13.32
CA THR A 293 -3.20 -25.57 14.77
C THR A 293 -2.45 -24.27 15.07
N VAL A 294 -2.57 -23.75 16.29
CA VAL A 294 -1.82 -22.57 16.73
C VAL A 294 -0.32 -22.86 16.81
N GLU A 295 0.07 -24.10 17.13
CA GLU A 295 1.46 -24.54 17.20
C GLU A 295 2.15 -24.52 15.84
N ASP A 296 1.40 -24.64 14.73
CA ASP A 296 1.94 -24.47 13.37
C ASP A 296 2.51 -23.06 13.14
N LEU A 297 2.08 -22.08 13.93
CA LEU A 297 2.61 -20.71 13.86
C LEU A 297 4.09 -20.64 14.24
N GLU A 298 4.55 -21.46 15.21
CA GLU A 298 5.98 -21.46 15.60
C GLU A 298 6.88 -21.87 14.42
N ARG A 299 6.38 -22.73 13.53
CA ARG A 299 7.08 -23.13 12.31
C ARG A 299 6.97 -22.06 11.23
N ALA A 300 5.91 -21.26 11.25
CA ALA A 300 5.67 -20.19 10.29
C ALA A 300 6.47 -18.92 10.61
N LYS A 301 6.72 -18.61 11.88
CA LYS A 301 7.42 -17.40 12.35
C LYS A 301 8.71 -17.09 11.59
N PRO A 302 9.67 -18.01 11.44
CA PRO A 302 10.92 -17.71 10.72
C PRO A 302 10.69 -17.32 9.25
N LEU A 303 9.68 -17.89 8.59
CA LEU A 303 9.35 -17.57 7.22
C LEU A 303 8.60 -16.25 7.11
N ILE A 304 7.80 -15.90 8.11
CA ILE A 304 7.13 -14.59 8.19
C ILE A 304 8.16 -13.48 8.40
N GLU A 305 9.14 -13.69 9.30
CA GLU A 305 10.25 -12.75 9.52
C GLU A 305 11.08 -12.55 8.25
N LEU A 306 11.42 -13.62 7.55
CA LEU A 306 12.10 -13.53 6.24
C LEU A 306 11.26 -12.77 5.20
N ALA A 307 9.93 -12.94 5.20
CA ALA A 307 9.07 -12.18 4.30
C ALA A 307 9.04 -10.70 4.66
N TYR A 308 9.06 -10.37 5.96
CA TYR A 308 9.15 -9.00 6.43
C TYR A 308 10.48 -8.34 6.01
N GLU A 309 11.62 -9.00 6.23
CA GLU A 309 12.93 -8.54 5.78
C GLU A 309 13.00 -8.36 4.25
N ALA A 310 12.39 -9.28 3.49
CA ALA A 310 12.39 -9.24 2.02
C ALA A 310 11.62 -8.03 1.45
N VAL A 311 10.68 -7.46 2.20
CA VAL A 311 9.92 -6.27 1.79
C VAL A 311 10.49 -4.96 2.35
N GLY A 312 11.66 -5.01 3.02
CA GLY A 312 12.39 -3.84 3.51
C GLY A 312 12.07 -3.50 4.96
N GLY A 313 11.71 -4.51 5.76
CA GLY A 313 11.58 -4.45 7.21
C GLY A 313 12.91 -4.42 7.93
#